data_705cd4caa81aed7399e4a306df6b2308
#
_entry.id   705cd4caa81aed7399e4a306df6b2308
#
_cell.length_a   1.000
_cell.length_b   1.000
_cell.length_c   1.000
_cell.angle_alpha   90.00
_cell.angle_beta   90.00
_cell.angle_gamma   90.00
#
_symmetry.space_group_name_H-M   'P 1'
#
loop_
_entity.id
_entity.type
_entity.pdbx_description
1 polymer ?
#
loop_
_entity_poly.entity_id
_entity_poly.type
_entity_poly.pdbx_seq_one_letter_code
_entity_poly.pdbx_strand_id
1 'polypeptide(L)'
;MHKPLIALYQPDIPGNTGAILRLGACMGLGIHIIGPAGFDLSDRALKRAGMDYIEMAALTRHDGWEEFEEWRISQGLRLVLMTTRSDISYTDETAQTFNVRDVVLFGRETVGVPDRVHAAADLRLTIPMAEGRRSLNLAMSVAMVAGEINRRFGL
;
A
#
# COMPACT_ATOMS: atom_id res chain seq x y z
N MET A 1 12.51 -15.16 -0.02
CA MET A 1 11.78 -14.90 -1.25
C MET A 1 11.26 -13.48 -1.24
N HIS A 2 11.45 -12.75 -2.30
CA HIS A 2 11.02 -11.36 -2.38
C HIS A 2 9.63 -11.26 -2.98
N LYS A 3 8.82 -10.40 -2.39
CA LYS A 3 7.49 -10.04 -2.86
C LYS A 3 7.37 -8.52 -2.92
N PRO A 4 6.43 -7.99 -3.70
CA PRO A 4 6.11 -6.56 -3.63
C PRO A 4 5.82 -6.10 -2.21
N LEU A 5 6.22 -4.88 -1.90
CA LEU A 5 5.88 -4.21 -0.66
C LEU A 5 4.58 -3.43 -0.84
N ILE A 6 3.87 -3.21 0.26
CA ILE A 6 2.69 -2.34 0.29
C ILE A 6 3.08 -1.02 0.95
N ALA A 7 2.66 0.09 0.39
CA ALA A 7 2.85 1.40 1.00
C ALA A 7 1.53 2.16 1.08
N LEU A 8 1.35 2.89 2.17
CA LEU A 8 0.18 3.73 2.41
C LEU A 8 0.61 5.19 2.47
N TYR A 9 0.02 6.02 1.64
CA TYR A 9 0.30 7.45 1.61
C TYR A 9 -0.57 8.18 2.63
N GLN A 10 0.02 8.68 3.71
CA GLN A 10 -0.63 9.50 4.74
C GLN A 10 -2.01 8.99 5.15
N PRO A 11 -2.12 7.74 5.66
CA PRO A 11 -3.43 7.17 5.97
C PRO A 11 -4.17 7.98 7.05
N ASP A 12 -5.49 8.10 6.90
CA ASP A 12 -6.33 8.93 7.77
C ASP A 12 -7.05 8.12 8.84
N ILE A 13 -7.40 6.87 8.56
CA ILE A 13 -8.33 6.09 9.37
C ILE A 13 -7.57 4.98 10.09
N PRO A 14 -7.43 5.07 11.45
CA PRO A 14 -6.63 4.11 12.20
C PRO A 14 -7.13 2.66 12.09
N GLY A 15 -8.44 2.47 12.00
CA GLY A 15 -9.01 1.12 11.83
C GLY A 15 -8.57 0.44 10.55
N ASN A 16 -8.49 1.17 9.45
CA ASN A 16 -8.00 0.65 8.17
C ASN A 16 -6.52 0.27 8.26
N THR A 17 -5.72 1.14 8.85
CA THR A 17 -4.28 0.88 9.02
C THR A 17 -4.04 -0.33 9.90
N GLY A 18 -4.76 -0.46 11.00
CA GLY A 18 -4.67 -1.64 11.87
C GLY A 18 -5.01 -2.94 11.14
N ALA A 19 -6.08 -2.95 10.36
CA ALA A 19 -6.47 -4.11 9.55
C ALA A 19 -5.40 -4.45 8.51
N ILE A 20 -4.80 -3.44 7.87
CA ILE A 20 -3.74 -3.63 6.87
C ILE A 20 -2.46 -4.18 7.51
N LEU A 21 -2.08 -3.70 8.69
CA LEU A 21 -0.91 -4.24 9.41
C LEU A 21 -1.10 -5.70 9.76
N ARG A 22 -2.29 -6.08 10.22
CA ARG A 22 -2.63 -7.47 10.49
C ARG A 22 -2.57 -8.32 9.22
N LEU A 23 -3.13 -7.80 8.13
CA LEU A 23 -3.08 -8.47 6.83
C LEU A 23 -1.63 -8.70 6.39
N GLY A 24 -0.78 -7.68 6.52
CA GLY A 24 0.64 -7.79 6.18
C GLY A 24 1.34 -8.90 6.95
N ALA A 25 1.09 -8.98 8.26
CA ALA A 25 1.64 -10.06 9.10
C ALA A 25 1.14 -11.43 8.66
N CYS A 26 -0.16 -11.57 8.38
CA CYS A 26 -0.76 -12.83 7.97
C CYS A 26 -0.30 -13.29 6.58
N MET A 27 -0.06 -12.36 5.68
CA MET A 27 0.25 -12.64 4.27
C MET A 27 1.74 -12.57 3.95
N GLY A 28 2.58 -12.28 4.94
CA GLY A 28 4.02 -12.16 4.73
C GLY A 28 4.41 -10.96 3.87
N LEU A 29 3.69 -9.84 3.99
CA LEU A 29 3.92 -8.62 3.23
C LEU A 29 4.41 -7.50 4.14
N GLY A 30 5.49 -6.83 3.74
CA GLY A 30 5.94 -5.61 4.42
C GLY A 30 5.01 -4.44 4.13
N ILE A 31 4.66 -3.71 5.19
CA ILE A 31 3.79 -2.53 5.10
C ILE A 31 4.61 -1.29 5.42
N HIS A 32 4.66 -0.36 4.48
CA HIS A 32 5.33 0.92 4.65
C HIS A 32 4.30 2.03 4.78
N ILE A 33 4.48 2.92 5.74
CA ILE A 33 3.60 4.07 5.93
C ILE A 33 4.39 5.33 5.68
N ILE A 34 3.89 6.14 4.76
CA ILE A 34 4.47 7.45 4.43
C ILE A 34 3.70 8.49 5.24
N GLY A 35 4.38 9.12 6.17
CA GLY A 35 3.79 10.13 7.04
C GLY A 35 3.64 11.50 6.37
N PRO A 36 3.00 12.44 7.07
CA PRO A 36 2.34 12.24 8.36
C PRO A 36 1.00 11.50 8.22
N ALA A 37 0.74 10.58 9.15
CA ALA A 37 -0.57 9.95 9.23
C ALA A 37 -1.56 10.85 9.97
N GLY A 38 -2.86 10.65 9.76
CA GLY A 38 -3.90 11.39 10.44
C GLY A 38 -4.12 10.98 11.90
N PHE A 39 -3.26 10.12 12.45
CA PHE A 39 -3.35 9.59 13.82
C PHE A 39 -1.96 9.17 14.30
N ASP A 40 -1.85 8.82 15.59
CA ASP A 40 -0.58 8.43 16.21
C ASP A 40 -0.18 7.00 15.80
N LEU A 41 0.99 6.87 15.17
CA LEU A 41 1.59 5.61 14.73
C LEU A 41 2.75 5.15 15.62
N SER A 42 2.92 5.74 16.81
CA SER A 42 3.98 5.32 17.73
C SER A 42 3.77 3.86 18.18
N ASP A 43 4.86 3.21 18.60
CA ASP A 43 4.79 1.87 19.17
C ASP A 43 3.80 1.79 20.33
N ARG A 44 3.80 2.83 21.18
CA ARG A 44 2.86 2.92 22.31
C ARG A 44 1.41 2.93 21.84
N ALA A 45 1.08 3.75 20.83
CA ALA A 45 -0.28 3.84 20.30
C ALA A 45 -0.71 2.52 19.64
N LEU A 46 0.17 1.89 18.88
CA LEU A 46 -0.11 0.62 18.23
C LEU A 46 -0.33 -0.50 19.25
N LYS A 47 0.49 -0.58 20.30
CA LYS A 47 0.29 -1.54 21.40
C LYS A 47 -1.04 -1.31 22.10
N ARG A 48 -1.39 -0.04 22.38
CA ARG A 48 -2.65 0.32 23.02
C ARG A 48 -3.84 -0.07 22.16
N ALA A 49 -3.70 -0.02 20.83
CA ALA A 49 -4.75 -0.44 19.88
C ALA A 49 -4.83 -1.97 19.71
N GLY A 50 -3.98 -2.73 20.41
CA GLY A 50 -4.01 -4.19 20.36
C GLY A 50 -3.09 -4.82 19.32
N MET A 51 -2.20 -4.07 18.69
CA MET A 51 -1.22 -4.62 17.76
C MET A 51 -0.21 -5.49 18.50
N ASP A 52 -0.01 -6.71 18.02
CA ASP A 52 0.99 -7.59 18.58
C ASP A 52 2.38 -7.33 17.98
N TYR A 53 3.39 -8.01 18.54
CA TYR A 53 4.78 -7.84 18.13
C TYR A 53 4.99 -8.19 16.64
N ILE A 54 4.33 -9.22 16.13
CA ILE A 54 4.49 -9.68 14.75
C ILE A 54 3.88 -8.66 13.78
N GLU A 55 2.71 -8.13 14.12
CA GLU A 55 2.04 -7.09 13.32
C GLU A 55 2.90 -5.81 13.25
N MET A 56 3.49 -5.41 14.38
CA MET A 56 4.37 -4.25 14.44
C MET A 56 5.68 -4.47 13.66
N ALA A 57 6.19 -5.69 13.63
CA ALA A 57 7.43 -6.01 12.91
C ALA A 57 7.28 -5.89 11.40
N ALA A 58 6.06 -5.99 10.85
CA ALA A 58 5.79 -5.83 9.43
C ALA A 58 5.80 -4.36 8.99
N LEU A 59 5.77 -3.41 9.93
CA LEU A 59 5.63 -1.99 9.67
C LEU A 59 7.00 -1.30 9.54
N THR A 60 7.16 -0.52 8.47
CA THR A 60 8.26 0.44 8.30
C THR A 60 7.66 1.83 8.12
N ARG A 61 8.15 2.80 8.87
CA ARG A 61 7.69 4.19 8.82
C ARG A 61 8.66 5.05 8.02
N HIS A 62 8.10 5.96 7.24
CA HIS A 62 8.84 7.03 6.56
C HIS A 62 8.24 8.36 6.99
N ASP A 63 9.08 9.35 7.30
CA ASP A 63 8.62 10.64 7.83
C ASP A 63 7.79 11.42 6.81
N GLY A 64 8.10 11.28 5.54
CA GLY A 64 7.37 11.95 4.47
C GLY A 64 7.65 11.36 3.11
N TRP A 65 7.04 11.97 2.10
CA TRP A 65 7.16 11.51 0.72
C TRP A 65 8.60 11.57 0.21
N GLU A 66 9.33 12.63 0.54
CA GLU A 66 10.71 12.83 0.08
C GLU A 66 11.63 11.73 0.62
N GLU A 67 11.57 11.43 1.91
CA GLU A 67 12.35 10.36 2.53
C GLU A 67 12.00 8.99 1.97
N PHE A 68 10.71 8.75 1.72
CA PHE A 68 10.25 7.51 1.11
C PHE A 68 10.84 7.34 -0.29
N GLU A 69 10.78 8.38 -1.13
CA GLU A 69 11.30 8.33 -2.49
C GLU A 69 12.82 8.15 -2.53
N GLU A 70 13.54 8.84 -1.66
CA GLU A 70 14.99 8.65 -1.50
C GLU A 70 15.33 7.19 -1.20
N TRP A 71 14.63 6.62 -0.23
CA TRP A 71 14.79 5.22 0.13
C TRP A 71 14.42 4.30 -1.04
N ARG A 72 13.26 4.50 -1.65
CA ARG A 72 12.77 3.66 -2.74
C ARG A 72 13.74 3.63 -3.91
N ILE A 73 14.19 4.80 -4.34
CA ILE A 73 15.13 4.93 -5.46
C ILE A 73 16.46 4.28 -5.11
N SER A 74 16.97 4.47 -3.89
CA SER A 74 18.21 3.85 -3.44
C SER A 74 18.14 2.32 -3.45
N GLN A 75 16.96 1.75 -3.22
CA GLN A 75 16.73 0.31 -3.26
C GLN A 75 16.43 -0.22 -4.68
N GLY A 76 16.31 0.66 -5.65
CA GLY A 76 15.97 0.26 -7.03
C GLY A 76 14.57 -0.32 -7.17
N LEU A 77 13.61 0.18 -6.39
CA LEU A 77 12.23 -0.31 -6.40
C LEU A 77 11.36 0.51 -7.34
N ARG A 78 10.48 -0.18 -8.08
CA ARG A 78 9.50 0.44 -8.95
C ARG A 78 8.28 0.89 -8.14
N LEU A 79 7.71 2.03 -8.49
CA LEU A 79 6.50 2.55 -7.83
C LEU A 79 5.27 2.21 -8.65
N VAL A 80 4.38 1.40 -8.08
CA VAL A 80 3.10 1.03 -8.67
C VAL A 80 2.00 1.69 -7.86
N LEU A 81 1.25 2.60 -8.47
CA LEU A 81 0.16 3.31 -7.79
C LEU A 81 -1.17 2.64 -8.09
N MET A 82 -1.89 2.29 -7.03
CA MET A 82 -3.30 1.89 -7.13
C MET A 82 -4.15 3.16 -7.14
N THR A 83 -4.93 3.34 -8.19
CA THR A 83 -5.70 4.57 -8.39
C THR A 83 -6.95 4.30 -9.22
N THR A 84 -8.00 5.09 -9.01
CA THR A 84 -9.19 5.08 -9.87
C THR A 84 -8.94 5.75 -11.22
N ARG A 85 -7.80 6.42 -11.39
CA ARG A 85 -7.40 7.15 -12.59
C ARG A 85 -6.49 6.31 -13.49
N SER A 86 -6.81 5.03 -13.64
CA SER A 86 -6.10 4.11 -14.53
C SER A 86 -7.10 3.20 -15.24
N ASP A 87 -6.75 2.78 -16.45
CA ASP A 87 -7.54 1.83 -17.24
C ASP A 87 -7.00 0.39 -17.16
N ILE A 88 -5.85 0.20 -16.51
CA ILE A 88 -5.19 -1.11 -16.42
C ILE A 88 -5.63 -1.80 -15.14
N SER A 89 -6.32 -2.94 -15.27
CA SER A 89 -6.69 -3.74 -14.09
C SER A 89 -5.46 -4.31 -13.39
N TYR A 90 -5.50 -4.35 -12.07
CA TYR A 90 -4.44 -4.97 -11.26
C TYR A 90 -4.29 -6.48 -11.54
N THR A 91 -5.28 -7.11 -12.17
CA THR A 91 -5.25 -8.52 -12.56
C THR A 91 -4.89 -8.74 -14.03
N ASP A 92 -4.55 -7.69 -14.76
CA ASP A 92 -4.24 -7.80 -16.20
C ASP A 92 -2.99 -8.66 -16.42
N GLU A 93 -3.16 -9.78 -17.11
CA GLU A 93 -2.07 -10.72 -17.39
C GLU A 93 -1.26 -10.33 -18.63
N THR A 94 -1.80 -9.47 -19.49
CA THR A 94 -1.10 -9.00 -20.69
C THR A 94 -0.13 -7.86 -20.38
N ALA A 95 -0.41 -7.08 -19.33
CA ALA A 95 0.51 -6.09 -18.79
C ALA A 95 1.33 -6.73 -17.67
N GLN A 96 2.59 -6.34 -17.52
CA GLN A 96 3.41 -6.78 -16.40
C GLN A 96 3.03 -5.97 -15.17
N THR A 97 1.90 -6.32 -14.54
CA THR A 97 1.28 -5.53 -13.49
C THR A 97 2.10 -5.51 -12.20
N PHE A 98 2.66 -6.66 -11.78
CA PHE A 98 3.47 -6.72 -10.56
C PHE A 98 4.80 -7.42 -10.80
N ASN A 99 5.81 -6.96 -10.05
CA ASN A 99 7.17 -7.45 -10.08
C ASN A 99 7.65 -7.55 -8.62
N VAL A 100 8.55 -8.47 -8.33
CA VAL A 100 9.08 -8.66 -6.95
C VAL A 100 9.75 -7.39 -6.40
N ARG A 101 10.17 -6.47 -7.26
CA ARG A 101 10.81 -5.22 -6.85
C ARG A 101 9.86 -4.03 -6.89
N ASP A 102 8.59 -4.27 -6.66
CA ASP A 102 7.60 -3.20 -6.61
C ASP A 102 7.31 -2.75 -5.18
N VAL A 103 7.01 -1.47 -5.04
CA VAL A 103 6.23 -0.93 -3.94
C VAL A 103 4.87 -0.55 -4.50
N VAL A 104 3.82 -1.16 -3.98
CA VAL A 104 2.44 -0.90 -4.38
C VAL A 104 1.85 0.12 -3.44
N LEU A 105 1.62 1.32 -3.94
CA LEU A 105 1.19 2.48 -3.16
C LEU A 105 -0.31 2.69 -3.25
N PHE A 106 -0.93 2.90 -2.09
CA PHE A 106 -2.35 3.26 -1.95
C PHE A 106 -2.47 4.68 -1.40
N GLY A 107 -3.38 5.46 -1.96
CA GLY A 107 -3.64 6.83 -1.52
C GLY A 107 -4.47 6.93 -0.25
N ARG A 108 -4.60 8.16 0.25
CA ARG A 108 -5.43 8.46 1.42
C ARG A 108 -6.89 8.09 1.16
N GLU A 109 -7.58 7.68 2.23
CA GLU A 109 -8.97 7.24 2.14
C GLU A 109 -9.89 8.32 1.57
N THR A 110 -9.61 9.58 1.89
CA THR A 110 -10.50 10.70 1.55
C THR A 110 -10.17 11.37 0.22
N VAL A 111 -8.88 11.50 -0.14
CA VAL A 111 -8.44 12.32 -1.28
C VAL A 111 -7.43 11.66 -2.21
N GLY A 112 -7.04 10.41 -1.95
CA GLY A 112 -6.03 9.74 -2.76
C GLY A 112 -4.64 10.32 -2.56
N VAL A 113 -3.91 10.56 -3.66
CA VAL A 113 -2.55 11.12 -3.62
C VAL A 113 -2.50 12.45 -4.37
N PRO A 114 -1.54 13.35 -4.01
CA PRO A 114 -1.29 14.55 -4.79
C PRO A 114 -0.82 14.24 -6.21
N ASP A 115 -0.98 15.19 -7.11
CA ASP A 115 -0.58 15.04 -8.52
C ASP A 115 0.90 14.70 -8.67
N ARG A 116 1.78 15.24 -7.81
CA ARG A 116 3.21 14.93 -7.85
C ARG A 116 3.50 13.45 -7.57
N VAL A 117 2.74 12.82 -6.69
CA VAL A 117 2.86 11.39 -6.38
C VAL A 117 2.33 10.56 -7.54
N HIS A 118 1.20 10.96 -8.10
CA HIS A 118 0.61 10.32 -9.27
C HIS A 118 1.59 10.35 -10.44
N ALA A 119 2.25 11.48 -10.68
CA ALA A 119 3.23 11.64 -11.74
C ALA A 119 4.50 10.82 -11.52
N ALA A 120 4.89 10.58 -10.27
CA ALA A 120 6.10 9.81 -9.94
C ALA A 120 5.92 8.31 -10.15
N ALA A 121 4.70 7.81 -10.28
CA ALA A 121 4.44 6.38 -10.44
C ALA A 121 5.00 5.85 -11.75
N ASP A 122 5.67 4.70 -11.69
CA ASP A 122 6.15 3.99 -12.87
C ASP A 122 5.02 3.24 -13.59
N LEU A 123 4.02 2.83 -12.82
CA LEU A 123 2.85 2.12 -13.32
C LEU A 123 1.63 2.51 -12.48
N ARG A 124 0.47 2.63 -13.12
CA ARG A 124 -0.80 2.93 -12.45
C ARG A 124 -1.79 1.83 -12.76
N LEU A 125 -2.39 1.28 -11.71
CA LEU A 125 -3.35 0.18 -11.83
C LEU A 125 -4.64 0.55 -11.13
N THR A 126 -5.73 -0.08 -11.53
CA THR A 126 -7.03 0.10 -10.91
C THR A 126 -7.65 -1.23 -10.51
N ILE A 127 -8.54 -1.18 -9.53
CA ILE A 127 -9.46 -2.27 -9.23
C ILE A 127 -10.74 -1.97 -10.01
N PRO A 128 -11.11 -2.79 -11.00
CA PRO A 128 -12.34 -2.55 -11.76
C PRO A 128 -13.56 -2.57 -10.85
N MET A 129 -14.46 -1.61 -11.04
CA MET A 129 -15.67 -1.47 -10.23
C MET A 129 -16.90 -1.38 -11.14
N ALA A 130 -18.06 -1.69 -10.56
CA ALA A 130 -19.32 -1.49 -11.25
C ALA A 130 -19.52 -0.02 -11.60
N GLU A 131 -20.17 0.24 -12.72
CA GLU A 131 -20.45 1.58 -13.21
C GLU A 131 -21.12 2.45 -12.14
N GLY A 132 -20.71 3.69 -12.03
CA GLY A 132 -21.26 4.67 -11.09
C GLY A 132 -20.70 4.57 -9.67
N ARG A 133 -19.78 3.65 -9.38
CA ARG A 133 -19.14 3.55 -8.07
C ARG A 133 -17.83 4.34 -8.05
N ARG A 134 -17.47 4.86 -6.87
CA ARG A 134 -16.32 5.76 -6.72
C ARG A 134 -15.07 5.06 -6.25
N SER A 135 -15.16 4.35 -5.12
CA SER A 135 -14.00 3.72 -4.49
C SER A 135 -14.44 2.66 -3.50
N LEU A 136 -13.53 1.76 -3.19
CA LEU A 136 -13.66 0.77 -2.13
C LEU A 136 -13.02 1.30 -0.84
N ASN A 137 -13.40 0.74 0.29
CA ASN A 137 -12.67 0.91 1.54
C ASN A 137 -11.20 0.55 1.32
N LEU A 138 -10.29 1.33 1.90
CA LEU A 138 -8.84 1.16 1.70
C LEU A 138 -8.37 -0.25 2.09
N ALA A 139 -8.78 -0.74 3.27
CA ALA A 139 -8.36 -2.06 3.72
C ALA A 139 -8.87 -3.17 2.79
N MET A 140 -10.07 -3.03 2.24
CA MET A 140 -10.61 -3.96 1.25
C MET A 140 -9.77 -3.95 -0.03
N SER A 141 -9.42 -2.77 -0.52
CA SER A 141 -8.56 -2.62 -1.71
C SER A 141 -7.20 -3.27 -1.50
N VAL A 142 -6.58 -3.03 -0.36
CA VAL A 142 -5.28 -3.62 -0.01
C VAL A 142 -5.40 -5.15 0.07
N ALA A 143 -6.47 -5.67 0.67
CA ALA A 143 -6.69 -7.11 0.78
C ALA A 143 -6.82 -7.78 -0.60
N MET A 144 -7.55 -7.16 -1.52
CA MET A 144 -7.69 -7.69 -2.88
C MET A 144 -6.34 -7.75 -3.59
N VAL A 145 -5.56 -6.67 -3.51
CA VAL A 145 -4.24 -6.61 -4.14
C VAL A 145 -3.26 -7.56 -3.47
N ALA A 146 -3.27 -7.66 -2.15
CA ALA A 146 -2.44 -8.61 -1.41
C ALA A 146 -2.73 -10.06 -1.81
N GLY A 147 -4.01 -10.39 -2.00
CA GLY A 147 -4.42 -11.70 -2.51
C GLY A 147 -3.83 -12.00 -3.89
N GLU A 148 -3.88 -11.02 -4.79
CA GLU A 148 -3.29 -11.16 -6.13
C GLU A 148 -1.77 -11.29 -6.09
N ILE A 149 -1.11 -10.53 -5.24
CA ILE A 149 0.34 -10.65 -5.03
C ILE A 149 0.69 -12.06 -4.58
N ASN A 150 -0.02 -12.59 -3.59
CA ASN A 150 0.26 -13.93 -3.09
C ASN A 150 -0.10 -15.03 -4.10
N ARG A 151 -1.09 -14.82 -4.93
CA ARG A 151 -1.39 -15.73 -6.04
C ARG A 151 -0.22 -15.83 -7.01
N ARG A 152 0.42 -14.70 -7.31
CA ARG A 152 1.53 -14.63 -8.29
C ARG A 152 2.87 -15.07 -7.71
N PHE A 153 3.15 -14.70 -6.47
CA PHE A 153 4.49 -14.86 -5.88
C PHE A 153 4.56 -15.88 -4.75
N GLY A 154 3.41 -16.40 -4.30
CA GLY A 154 3.32 -17.34 -3.19
C GLY A 154 3.41 -16.65 -1.82
N LEU A 155 3.21 -17.43 -0.77
CA LEU A 155 3.32 -16.97 0.63
C LEU A 155 4.77 -16.90 1.09
#